data_052e89163bf0656f14c1988f657e8927
#
_entry.id   052e89163bf0656f14c1988f657e8927
#
_cell.length_a   1.000
_cell.length_b   1.000
_cell.length_c   1.000
_cell.angle_alpha   90.00
_cell.angle_beta   90.00
_cell.angle_gamma   90.00
#
_symmetry.space_group_name_H-M   'P 1'
#
loop_
_entity.id
_entity.type
_entity.pdbx_description
1 polymer ?
#
loop_
_entity_poly.entity_id
_entity_poly.type
_entity_poly.pdbx_seq_one_letter_code
_entity_poly.pdbx_strand_id
1 'polypeptide(L)'
;MAKYERTLNGDFNGLLRRIEDGILNGSFSASLEETSDFYENGARCSVRVFERYSYTGGNRLSMSVTLFQNGGPIHLSAVTSGGSQALFFKINTWGEETFLDCIKKIIEE
;
A
#
# COMPACT_ATOMS: atom_id res chain seq x y z
N MET A 1 -1.27 -8.00 10.83
CA MET A 1 -0.65 -6.90 10.08
C MET A 1 0.42 -7.47 9.16
N ALA A 2 0.42 -7.08 7.90
CA ALA A 2 1.37 -7.58 6.90
C ALA A 2 2.17 -6.42 6.34
N LYS A 3 3.40 -6.70 5.90
CA LYS A 3 4.31 -5.66 5.42
C LYS A 3 5.08 -6.14 4.19
N TYR A 4 5.31 -5.22 3.25
CA TYR A 4 6.11 -5.46 2.07
C TYR A 4 7.01 -4.26 1.86
N GLU A 5 8.31 -4.49 1.76
CA GLU A 5 9.29 -3.43 1.55
C GLU A 5 10.19 -3.75 0.37
N ARG A 6 10.51 -2.74 -0.42
CA ARG A 6 11.42 -2.86 -1.54
C ARG A 6 12.21 -1.58 -1.73
N THR A 7 13.38 -1.71 -2.30
CA THR A 7 14.17 -0.58 -2.73
C THR A 7 14.28 -0.67 -4.25
N LEU A 8 13.88 0.41 -4.94
CA LEU A 8 13.69 0.40 -6.38
C LEU A 8 14.38 1.60 -7.02
N ASN A 9 14.75 1.43 -8.28
CA ASN A 9 15.24 2.56 -9.09
C ASN A 9 14.12 3.01 -10.01
N GLY A 10 14.16 4.27 -10.43
CA GLY A 10 13.22 4.78 -11.41
C GLY A 10 12.65 6.14 -11.03
N ASP A 11 11.56 6.48 -11.69
CA ASP A 11 10.92 7.77 -11.51
C ASP A 11 9.92 7.73 -10.36
N PHE A 12 10.12 8.62 -9.40
CA PHE A 12 9.28 8.66 -8.19
C PHE A 12 7.80 8.92 -8.54
N ASN A 13 7.55 9.93 -9.35
CA ASN A 13 6.17 10.28 -9.70
C ASN A 13 5.51 9.17 -10.52
N GLY A 14 6.24 8.57 -11.42
CA GLY A 14 5.74 7.47 -12.23
C GLY A 14 5.39 6.26 -11.37
N LEU A 15 6.24 5.93 -10.41
CA LEU A 15 5.97 4.81 -9.50
C LEU A 15 4.76 5.09 -8.63
N LEU A 16 4.67 6.30 -8.09
CA LEU A 16 3.53 6.67 -7.24
C LEU A 16 2.21 6.54 -8.00
N ARG A 17 2.19 7.02 -9.26
CA ARG A 17 1.00 6.93 -10.08
C ARG A 17 0.64 5.48 -10.41
N ARG A 18 1.64 4.66 -10.71
CA ARG A 18 1.42 3.24 -10.98
C ARG A 18 0.79 2.55 -9.77
N ILE A 19 1.27 2.90 -8.58
CA ILE A 19 0.73 2.32 -7.34
C ILE A 19 -0.72 2.74 -7.15
N GLU A 20 -1.00 4.04 -7.26
CA GLU A 20 -2.36 4.53 -7.09
C GLU A 20 -3.31 3.89 -8.08
N ASP A 21 -2.96 3.93 -9.36
CA ASP A 21 -3.84 3.40 -10.41
C ASP A 21 -3.97 1.88 -10.29
N GLY A 22 -2.87 1.20 -10.00
CA GLY A 22 -2.88 -0.24 -9.91
C GLY A 22 -3.72 -0.77 -8.75
N ILE A 23 -3.64 -0.11 -7.61
CA ILE A 23 -4.43 -0.53 -6.45
C ILE A 23 -5.92 -0.23 -6.69
N LEU A 24 -6.23 0.96 -7.17
CA LEU A 24 -7.62 1.36 -7.37
C LEU A 24 -8.30 0.56 -8.47
N ASN A 25 -7.56 0.17 -9.51
CA ASN A 25 -8.13 -0.62 -10.61
C ASN A 25 -8.02 -2.12 -10.38
N GLY A 26 -7.08 -2.55 -9.58
CA GLY A 26 -6.82 -3.97 -9.37
C GLY A 26 -7.57 -4.60 -8.20
N SER A 27 -8.24 -3.78 -7.41
CA SER A 27 -8.92 -4.28 -6.22
C SER A 27 -10.35 -3.75 -6.19
N PHE A 28 -11.30 -4.67 -6.18
CA PHE A 28 -12.71 -4.31 -6.04
C PHE A 28 -12.92 -3.64 -4.67
N SER A 29 -13.65 -2.56 -4.64
CA SER A 29 -13.96 -1.78 -3.45
C SER A 29 -12.80 -0.98 -2.86
N ALA A 30 -11.63 -0.94 -3.50
CA ALA A 30 -10.52 -0.14 -3.00
C ALA A 30 -10.78 1.35 -3.20
N SER A 31 -10.37 2.13 -2.21
CA SER A 31 -10.46 3.59 -2.28
C SER A 31 -9.18 4.20 -1.72
N LEU A 32 -8.85 5.39 -2.21
CA LEU A 32 -7.73 6.16 -1.67
C LEU A 32 -8.31 7.11 -0.62
N GLU A 33 -7.92 6.92 0.62
CA GLU A 33 -8.51 7.63 1.74
C GLU A 33 -7.72 8.85 2.18
N GLU A 34 -6.40 8.76 2.16
CA GLU A 34 -5.56 9.86 2.59
C GLU A 34 -4.28 9.93 1.78
N THR A 35 -3.77 11.16 1.64
CA THR A 35 -2.50 11.42 0.99
C THR A 35 -1.70 12.43 1.80
N SER A 36 -0.39 12.24 1.85
CA SER A 36 0.52 13.22 2.41
C SER A 36 1.79 13.23 1.57
N ASP A 37 2.28 14.41 1.28
CA ASP A 37 3.49 14.57 0.49
C ASP A 37 4.40 15.57 1.16
N PHE A 38 5.67 15.21 1.29
CA PHE A 38 6.69 16.07 1.86
C PHE A 38 7.86 16.19 0.90
N TYR A 39 8.39 17.38 0.77
CA TYR A 39 9.56 17.62 -0.05
C TYR A 39 10.47 18.61 0.68
N GLU A 40 11.71 18.21 0.92
CA GLU A 40 12.62 19.04 1.70
C GLU A 40 14.06 18.71 1.31
N ASN A 41 14.82 19.73 0.91
CA ASN A 41 16.25 19.59 0.60
C ASN A 41 16.56 18.46 -0.37
N GLY A 42 15.69 18.27 -1.36
CA GLY A 42 15.88 17.22 -2.36
C GLY A 42 15.32 15.86 -1.96
N ALA A 43 14.93 15.70 -0.72
CA ALA A 43 14.31 14.46 -0.27
C ALA A 43 12.80 14.53 -0.47
N ARG A 44 12.19 13.41 -0.79
CA ARG A 44 10.73 13.30 -0.99
C ARG A 44 10.18 12.15 -0.17
N CYS A 45 9.02 12.39 0.40
CA CYS A 45 8.28 11.33 1.10
C CYS A 45 6.81 11.47 0.75
N SER A 46 6.22 10.41 0.23
CA SER A 46 4.79 10.39 -0.09
C SER A 46 4.13 9.24 0.64
N VAL A 47 2.99 9.53 1.26
CA VAL A 47 2.21 8.52 1.98
C VAL A 47 0.84 8.46 1.35
N ARG A 48 0.38 7.24 1.08
CA ARG A 48 -0.96 6.99 0.54
C ARG A 48 -1.62 5.93 1.40
N VAL A 49 -2.84 6.21 1.83
CA VAL A 49 -3.61 5.25 2.63
C VAL A 49 -4.80 4.81 1.81
N PHE A 50 -4.87 3.51 1.56
CA PHE A 50 -5.96 2.88 0.82
C PHE A 50 -6.78 2.03 1.76
N GLU A 51 -8.06 1.86 1.44
CA GLU A 51 -8.93 0.95 2.17
C GLU A 51 -9.74 0.11 1.20
N ARG A 52 -10.11 -1.08 1.64
CA ARG A 52 -11.05 -1.92 0.91
C ARG A 52 -11.72 -2.86 1.89
N TYR A 53 -12.80 -3.50 1.45
CA TYR A 53 -13.45 -4.52 2.27
C TYR A 53 -12.75 -5.86 2.09
N SER A 54 -12.69 -6.62 3.17
CA SER A 54 -12.24 -7.99 3.15
C SER A 54 -13.31 -8.86 2.49
N TYR A 55 -12.88 -9.78 1.62
CA TYR A 55 -13.83 -10.67 0.94
C TYR A 55 -14.54 -11.61 1.89
N THR A 56 -13.90 -12.00 2.97
CA THR A 56 -14.40 -13.05 3.84
C THR A 56 -14.90 -12.57 5.19
N GLY A 57 -14.51 -11.41 5.62
CA GLY A 57 -14.85 -10.94 6.96
C GLY A 57 -15.78 -9.76 7.01
N GLY A 58 -16.09 -9.14 5.88
CA GLY A 58 -16.88 -7.93 5.85
C GLY A 58 -16.22 -6.76 6.56
N ASN A 59 -14.96 -6.88 6.90
CA ASN A 59 -14.21 -5.85 7.59
C ASN A 59 -13.49 -4.95 6.60
N ARG A 60 -13.25 -3.72 7.02
CA ARG A 60 -12.41 -2.81 6.23
C ARG A 60 -10.96 -3.08 6.54
N LEU A 61 -10.15 -3.09 5.51
CA LEU A 61 -8.70 -3.25 5.61
C LEU A 61 -8.06 -1.96 5.13
N SER A 62 -6.96 -1.60 5.77
CA SER A 62 -6.18 -0.42 5.38
C SER A 62 -4.82 -0.86 4.86
N MET A 63 -4.32 -0.13 3.86
CA MET A 63 -2.94 -0.28 3.42
C MET A 63 -2.30 1.09 3.38
N SER A 64 -1.22 1.25 4.13
CA SER A 64 -0.44 2.47 4.13
C SER A 64 0.80 2.24 3.28
N VAL A 65 0.96 3.05 2.24
CA VAL A 65 2.10 2.95 1.33
C VAL A 65 2.94 4.20 1.49
N THR A 66 4.22 4.01 1.78
CA THR A 66 5.17 5.10 1.92
C THR A 66 6.26 4.95 0.87
N LEU A 67 6.53 6.01 0.13
CA LEU A 67 7.67 6.11 -0.78
C LEU A 67 8.60 7.20 -0.28
N PHE A 68 9.89 6.89 -0.18
CA PHE A 68 10.90 7.84 0.24
C PHE A 68 12.08 7.79 -0.71
N GLN A 69 12.57 8.96 -1.12
CA GLN A 69 13.74 9.07 -1.98
C GLN A 69 14.56 10.28 -1.57
N ASN A 70 15.85 10.08 -1.46
CA ASN A 70 16.78 11.18 -1.15
C ASN A 70 18.01 11.05 -2.06
N GLY A 71 17.85 11.46 -3.32
CA GLY A 71 18.95 11.51 -4.28
C GLY A 71 19.44 10.16 -4.79
N GLY A 72 18.82 9.07 -4.41
CA GLY A 72 19.20 7.72 -4.81
C GLY A 72 18.00 6.88 -5.11
N PRO A 73 18.00 5.61 -4.71
CA PRO A 73 16.85 4.74 -4.97
C PRO A 73 15.63 5.15 -4.18
N ILE A 74 14.49 4.64 -4.61
CA ILE A 74 13.22 4.84 -3.93
C ILE A 74 13.02 3.71 -2.93
N HIS A 75 12.72 4.07 -1.70
CA HIS A 75 12.38 3.10 -0.67
C HIS A 75 10.87 3.04 -0.55
N LEU A 76 10.33 1.83 -0.63
CA LEU A 76 8.89 1.59 -0.57
C LEU A 76 8.58 0.74 0.66
N SER A 77 7.56 1.14 1.40
CA SER A 77 7.03 0.33 2.49
C SER A 77 5.52 0.32 2.39
N ALA A 78 4.93 -0.86 2.35
CA ALA A 78 3.49 -1.03 2.35
C ALA A 78 3.12 -1.89 3.55
N VAL A 79 2.19 -1.39 4.36
CA VAL A 79 1.75 -2.07 5.57
C VAL A 79 0.23 -2.17 5.54
N THR A 80 -0.29 -3.37 5.72
CA THR A 80 -1.73 -3.57 5.77
C THR A 80 -2.17 -3.88 7.19
N SER A 81 -3.34 -3.43 7.55
CA SER A 81 -3.96 -3.74 8.82
C SER A 81 -5.46 -3.94 8.63
N GLY A 82 -6.06 -4.71 9.52
CA GLY A 82 -7.49 -4.96 9.48
C GLY A 82 -8.05 -4.90 10.88
N GLY A 83 -9.25 -4.32 11.01
CA GLY A 83 -9.89 -4.19 12.30
C GLY A 83 -10.58 -5.48 12.68
N SER A 84 -9.85 -6.46 13.20
CA SER A 84 -10.43 -7.74 13.47
C SER A 84 -10.54 -8.07 14.93
N GLN A 85 -11.49 -8.93 15.21
CA GLN A 85 -11.56 -9.58 16.48
C GLN A 85 -10.72 -10.85 16.45
N ALA A 86 -10.25 -11.28 17.60
CA ALA A 86 -9.40 -12.46 17.72
C ALA A 86 -10.04 -13.70 17.09
N LEU A 87 -11.36 -13.79 17.13
CA LEU A 87 -12.07 -14.93 16.59
C LEU A 87 -11.86 -15.09 15.09
N PHE A 88 -11.66 -14.00 14.38
CA PHE A 88 -11.50 -14.01 12.93
C PHE A 88 -10.07 -13.70 12.51
N PHE A 89 -9.15 -13.98 13.37
CA PHE A 89 -7.73 -13.64 13.18
C PHE A 89 -7.20 -14.16 11.85
N LYS A 90 -7.41 -15.42 11.52
CA LYS A 90 -6.89 -15.99 10.26
C LYS A 90 -7.51 -15.35 9.03
N ILE A 91 -8.80 -15.07 9.08
CA ILE A 91 -9.49 -14.46 7.95
C ILE A 91 -8.93 -13.06 7.69
N ASN A 92 -8.68 -12.31 8.76
CA ASN A 92 -8.13 -10.98 8.60
C ASN A 92 -6.69 -10.99 8.12
N THR A 93 -5.90 -11.96 8.59
CA THR A 93 -4.53 -12.12 8.10
C THR A 93 -4.52 -12.40 6.61
N TRP A 94 -5.40 -13.26 6.13
CA TRP A 94 -5.52 -13.52 4.70
C TRP A 94 -5.94 -12.28 3.93
N GLY A 95 -6.88 -11.49 4.48
CA GLY A 95 -7.31 -10.26 3.85
C GLY A 95 -6.18 -9.26 3.74
N GLU A 96 -5.37 -9.14 4.78
CA GLU A 96 -4.20 -8.26 4.78
C GLU A 96 -3.18 -8.69 3.73
N GLU A 97 -2.90 -9.99 3.67
CA GLU A 97 -1.95 -10.52 2.68
C GLU A 97 -2.49 -10.35 1.25
N THR A 98 -3.77 -10.61 1.05
CA THR A 98 -4.38 -10.46 -0.27
C THR A 98 -4.36 -9.00 -0.72
N PHE A 99 -4.62 -8.09 0.19
CA PHE A 99 -4.55 -6.66 -0.14
C PHE A 99 -3.11 -6.27 -0.50
N LEU A 100 -2.15 -6.79 0.26
CA LEU A 100 -0.74 -6.52 0.01
C LEU A 100 -0.30 -7.07 -1.35
N ASP A 101 -0.88 -8.18 -1.79
CA ASP A 101 -0.57 -8.77 -3.09
C ASP A 101 -0.88 -7.82 -4.24
N CYS A 102 -1.79 -6.89 -4.07
CA CYS A 102 -2.09 -5.90 -5.10
C CYS A 102 -0.85 -5.06 -5.41
N ILE A 103 -0.15 -4.60 -4.37
CA ILE A 103 1.04 -3.79 -4.59
C ILE A 103 2.21 -4.64 -5.03
N LYS A 104 2.31 -5.88 -4.55
CA LYS A 104 3.37 -6.78 -5.00
C LYS A 104 3.32 -6.99 -6.50
N LYS A 105 2.13 -7.20 -7.05
CA LYS A 105 1.96 -7.37 -8.49
C LYS A 105 2.41 -6.14 -9.27
N ILE A 106 2.07 -4.96 -8.78
CA ILE A 106 2.46 -3.72 -9.44
C ILE A 106 3.98 -3.58 -9.49
N ILE A 107 4.62 -3.88 -8.37
CA ILE A 107 6.07 -3.67 -8.21
C ILE A 107 6.88 -4.74 -8.95
N GLU A 108 6.40 -5.98 -8.96
CA GLU A 108 7.18 -7.11 -9.46
C GLU A 108 6.87 -7.48 -10.90
N GLU A 109 5.96 -6.78 -11.54
CA GLU A 109 5.68 -7.02 -12.97
C GLU A 109 6.66 -6.27 -13.88
#